data_98b387f427c4f353fac9f4e593f97d1e
#
_entry.id   98b387f427c4f353fac9f4e593f97d1e
#
_cell.length_a   1.000
_cell.length_b   1.000
_cell.length_c   1.000
_cell.angle_alpha   90.00
_cell.angle_beta   90.00
_cell.angle_gamma   90.00
#
_symmetry.space_group_name_H-M   'P 1'
#
loop_
_entity.id
_entity.type
_entity.pdbx_description
1 polymer ?
#
loop_
_entity_poly.entity_id
_entity_poly.type
_entity_poly.pdbx_seq_one_letter_code
_entity_poly.pdbx_strand_id
1 'polypeptide(L)'
;MTRPNILIVMVDQLNGTLFPDGPAEWLHAPNLKKLAGRSTRFKNAYTASPLCAPGRAAFMSGQLPSATGVYDNAAEFPSSVPTYAHHLRRAGYQTCLSGKMHFVGPDQLHGFEERLTTDIYPADFGWTPDYRKPGERIDWWYHNMGSVTGAGVAETSNQMEYDDAVAYEATRKLYELSRGLDERPWCLTVSFTHPHDPYVARKKYWDLYEDCDHLLPTVPDLGYDHQDPHSKRIFDANDWRSFDITEEDIKRSRRAYFANISYLDDKIGDILQTMEDTRQEAIIVFVSDHGDMLGERGLWFKMSFFEGSSRVPMMISAPQMAPGLQEVPVSNIDVCPTLCDLAGVSMDDIAPWTTGQSLVPMGQGVERTEPVAMEYAAEGSYAPLVSLRYGKWKFNRCALDPDQLFDLEADPHERVNLADEPAHQGTRMTLSAKAEARWNLEAFDADVRKSQARRWVVYEALRKGGYYPWDYQPLKNASDQYMRNHMDLNLLEESKRFPRGE
;
A
#
# COMPACT_ATOMS: atom_id res chain seq x y z
N MET A 1 23.66 -18.12 -13.78
CA MET A 1 23.74 -17.10 -12.73
C MET A 1 22.74 -17.51 -11.65
N THR A 2 23.13 -17.44 -10.38
CA THR A 2 22.19 -17.63 -9.26
C THR A 2 21.21 -16.46 -9.22
N ARG A 3 19.92 -16.73 -9.08
CA ARG A 3 18.90 -15.71 -8.95
C ARG A 3 19.05 -15.01 -7.60
N PRO A 4 18.86 -13.67 -7.51
CA PRO A 4 18.99 -12.94 -6.25
C PRO A 4 17.80 -13.23 -5.33
N ASN A 5 18.01 -13.17 -4.01
CA ASN A 5 16.92 -13.10 -3.06
C ASN A 5 16.19 -11.75 -3.17
N ILE A 6 14.97 -11.67 -2.68
CA ILE A 6 14.15 -10.47 -2.74
C ILE A 6 13.49 -10.23 -1.38
N LEU A 7 13.70 -9.05 -0.81
CA LEU A 7 12.96 -8.53 0.35
C LEU A 7 12.04 -7.41 -0.10
N ILE A 8 10.74 -7.57 0.09
CA ILE A 8 9.76 -6.52 -0.11
C ILE A 8 9.30 -6.02 1.26
N VAL A 9 9.47 -4.74 1.53
CA VAL A 9 8.95 -4.07 2.71
C VAL A 9 7.84 -3.14 2.26
N MET A 10 6.61 -3.50 2.58
CA MET A 10 5.41 -2.69 2.34
C MET A 10 4.92 -2.08 3.64
N VAL A 11 4.50 -0.84 3.60
CA VAL A 11 3.86 -0.14 4.70
C VAL A 11 2.48 0.34 4.25
N ASP A 12 1.58 0.60 5.19
CA ASP A 12 0.22 1.00 4.88
C ASP A 12 0.04 2.50 5.05
N GLN A 13 -0.60 3.13 4.07
CA GLN A 13 -1.05 4.52 4.15
C GLN A 13 0.09 5.54 4.30
N LEU A 14 1.32 5.25 3.83
CA LEU A 14 2.44 6.17 3.94
C LEU A 14 2.45 7.19 2.80
N ASN A 15 2.23 8.46 3.17
CA ASN A 15 2.20 9.59 2.26
C ASN A 15 3.55 9.82 1.57
N GLY A 16 3.59 9.69 0.24
CA GLY A 16 4.79 9.85 -0.57
C GLY A 16 5.33 11.29 -0.63
N THR A 17 4.54 12.29 -0.27
CA THR A 17 5.02 13.69 -0.22
C THR A 17 6.04 13.90 0.89
N LEU A 18 6.05 13.03 1.90
CA LEU A 18 7.06 13.00 2.97
C LEU A 18 8.39 12.36 2.53
N PHE A 19 8.47 11.88 1.29
CA PHE A 19 9.64 11.22 0.70
C PHE A 19 10.08 11.92 -0.60
N PRO A 20 10.51 13.19 -0.55
CA PRO A 20 10.89 13.96 -1.74
C PRO A 20 12.13 13.40 -2.46
N ASP A 21 13.10 12.88 -1.70
CA ASP A 21 14.32 12.19 -2.17
C ASP A 21 14.74 11.14 -1.10
N GLY A 22 13.93 10.12 -0.90
CA GLY A 22 13.91 9.33 0.32
C GLY A 22 13.22 10.11 1.45
N PRO A 23 13.27 9.63 2.72
CA PRO A 23 12.63 10.31 3.84
C PRO A 23 13.06 11.77 3.97
N ALA A 24 12.12 12.68 4.17
CA ALA A 24 12.41 14.09 4.40
C ALA A 24 13.46 14.27 5.52
N GLU A 25 14.29 15.30 5.43
CA GLU A 25 15.43 15.47 6.33
C GLU A 25 15.00 15.55 7.81
N TRP A 26 13.88 16.22 8.08
CA TRP A 26 13.32 16.37 9.43
C TRP A 26 12.65 15.10 9.99
N LEU A 27 12.34 14.07 9.17
CA LEU A 27 11.83 12.80 9.65
C LEU A 27 12.91 12.00 10.38
N HIS A 28 12.61 11.49 11.56
CA HIS A 28 13.47 10.60 12.32
C HIS A 28 13.38 9.16 11.78
N ALA A 29 14.04 8.92 10.64
CA ALA A 29 14.03 7.65 9.92
C ALA A 29 15.44 7.27 9.41
N PRO A 30 16.41 7.04 10.32
CA PRO A 30 17.82 6.84 9.93
C PRO A 30 18.04 5.58 9.09
N ASN A 31 17.31 4.48 9.34
CA ASN A 31 17.45 3.23 8.59
C ASN A 31 16.91 3.37 7.17
N LEU A 32 15.75 4.01 7.01
CA LEU A 32 15.18 4.32 5.68
C LEU A 32 16.05 5.33 4.92
N LYS A 33 16.67 6.31 5.60
CA LYS A 33 17.66 7.22 4.98
C LYS A 33 18.90 6.44 4.50
N LYS A 34 19.42 5.50 5.29
CA LYS A 34 20.52 4.61 4.88
C LYS A 34 20.13 3.77 3.66
N LEU A 35 18.91 3.21 3.66
CA LEU A 35 18.36 2.47 2.52
C LEU A 35 18.23 3.36 1.28
N ALA A 36 17.69 4.56 1.41
CA ALA A 36 17.53 5.53 0.33
C ALA A 36 18.88 5.85 -0.34
N GLY A 37 19.93 6.01 0.46
CA GLY A 37 21.29 6.29 -0.05
C GLY A 37 21.87 5.21 -0.98
N ARG A 38 21.38 3.98 -0.92
CA ARG A 38 21.80 2.86 -1.79
C ARG A 38 20.72 2.41 -2.78
N SER A 39 19.63 3.16 -2.90
CA SER A 39 18.46 2.79 -3.73
C SER A 39 18.26 3.74 -4.89
N THR A 40 17.69 3.24 -5.98
CA THR A 40 16.95 4.06 -6.94
C THR A 40 15.66 4.51 -6.27
N ARG A 41 15.42 5.82 -6.22
CA ARG A 41 14.27 6.44 -5.54
C ARG A 41 13.36 7.07 -6.58
N PHE A 42 12.08 6.72 -6.58
CA PHE A 42 11.09 7.26 -7.50
C PHE A 42 10.27 8.34 -6.79
N LYS A 43 10.53 9.60 -7.11
CA LYS A 43 9.86 10.77 -6.51
C LYS A 43 8.36 10.79 -6.78
N ASN A 44 7.97 10.40 -8.00
CA ASN A 44 6.61 10.48 -8.50
C ASN A 44 6.00 9.07 -8.67
N ALA A 45 6.03 8.26 -7.59
CA ALA A 45 5.39 6.96 -7.58
C ALA A 45 3.95 7.07 -7.07
N TYR A 46 3.03 6.39 -7.75
CA TYR A 46 1.59 6.47 -7.47
C TYR A 46 1.01 5.10 -7.22
N THR A 47 0.02 5.04 -6.33
CA THR A 47 -0.83 3.85 -6.20
C THR A 47 -1.75 3.70 -7.42
N ALA A 48 -2.11 2.48 -7.78
CA ALA A 48 -3.14 2.24 -8.79
C ALA A 48 -4.56 2.48 -8.25
N SER A 49 -4.71 2.43 -6.92
CA SER A 49 -5.95 2.77 -6.24
C SER A 49 -5.64 3.27 -4.82
N PRO A 50 -6.14 4.44 -4.42
CA PRO A 50 -5.92 4.98 -3.08
C PRO A 50 -6.80 4.29 -2.02
N LEU A 51 -6.69 2.95 -1.93
CA LEU A 51 -7.38 2.10 -0.96
C LEU A 51 -6.64 0.76 -0.80
N CYS A 52 -6.66 0.18 0.41
CA CYS A 52 -5.80 -0.95 0.77
C CYS A 52 -5.95 -2.17 -0.15
N ALA A 53 -7.11 -2.87 -0.16
CA ALA A 53 -7.25 -4.11 -0.93
C ALA A 53 -7.08 -3.90 -2.45
N PRO A 54 -7.69 -2.88 -3.10
CA PRO A 54 -7.47 -2.61 -4.52
C PRO A 54 -6.01 -2.24 -4.84
N GLY A 55 -5.38 -1.36 -4.03
CA GLY A 55 -3.98 -0.97 -4.21
C GLY A 55 -3.01 -2.13 -4.07
N ARG A 56 -3.24 -3.03 -3.10
CA ARG A 56 -2.43 -4.24 -2.86
C ARG A 56 -2.64 -5.31 -3.91
N ALA A 57 -3.87 -5.55 -4.36
CA ALA A 57 -4.16 -6.47 -5.48
C ALA A 57 -3.50 -5.98 -6.77
N ALA A 58 -3.56 -4.68 -7.03
CA ALA A 58 -2.89 -4.05 -8.17
C ALA A 58 -1.35 -4.21 -8.09
N PHE A 59 -0.76 -3.93 -6.94
CA PHE A 59 0.67 -4.15 -6.67
C PHE A 59 1.08 -5.62 -6.91
N MET A 60 0.28 -6.57 -6.42
CA MET A 60 0.56 -8.00 -6.55
C MET A 60 0.49 -8.50 -7.99
N SER A 61 -0.52 -8.04 -8.73
CA SER A 61 -0.84 -8.57 -10.08
C SER A 61 -0.23 -7.75 -11.23
N GLY A 62 0.16 -6.50 -10.96
CA GLY A 62 0.55 -5.57 -12.02
C GLY A 62 -0.63 -5.12 -12.88
N GLN A 63 -1.87 -5.18 -12.37
CA GLN A 63 -3.10 -4.84 -13.08
C GLN A 63 -3.93 -3.81 -12.32
N LEU A 64 -4.72 -3.02 -13.03
CA LEU A 64 -5.66 -2.08 -12.43
C LEU A 64 -6.86 -2.80 -11.78
N PRO A 65 -7.54 -2.19 -10.79
CA PRO A 65 -8.74 -2.74 -10.16
C PRO A 65 -9.84 -3.17 -11.13
N SER A 66 -10.06 -2.43 -12.23
CA SER A 66 -11.05 -2.79 -13.26
C SER A 66 -10.72 -4.09 -13.99
N ALA A 67 -9.44 -4.48 -14.06
CA ALA A 67 -9.02 -5.73 -14.67
C ALA A 67 -9.09 -6.93 -13.70
N THR A 68 -8.85 -6.70 -12.40
CA THR A 68 -8.87 -7.76 -11.39
C THR A 68 -10.25 -7.97 -10.76
N GLY A 69 -11.12 -6.96 -10.80
CA GLY A 69 -12.40 -6.94 -10.10
C GLY A 69 -12.30 -6.57 -8.62
N VAL A 70 -11.10 -6.24 -8.11
CA VAL A 70 -10.89 -5.82 -6.72
C VAL A 70 -11.14 -4.33 -6.61
N TYR A 71 -12.43 -3.95 -6.49
CA TYR A 71 -12.86 -2.56 -6.55
C TYR A 71 -12.80 -1.82 -5.20
N ASP A 72 -12.97 -2.55 -4.10
CA ASP A 72 -13.06 -2.02 -2.75
C ASP A 72 -12.49 -3.00 -1.70
N ASN A 73 -12.49 -2.62 -0.43
CA ASN A 73 -11.91 -3.40 0.67
C ASN A 73 -12.67 -4.69 1.04
N ALA A 74 -13.72 -5.03 0.32
CA ALA A 74 -14.41 -6.32 0.44
C ALA A 74 -14.59 -7.02 -0.92
N ALA A 75 -13.96 -6.53 -1.98
CA ALA A 75 -13.99 -7.22 -3.26
C ALA A 75 -13.01 -8.39 -3.26
N GLU A 76 -13.49 -9.59 -3.63
CA GLU A 76 -12.67 -10.76 -3.72
C GLU A 76 -11.47 -10.56 -4.65
N PHE A 77 -10.28 -10.96 -4.18
CA PHE A 77 -9.14 -11.10 -5.06
C PHE A 77 -9.19 -12.49 -5.69
N PRO A 78 -9.54 -12.61 -6.99
CA PRO A 78 -9.76 -13.93 -7.59
C PRO A 78 -8.47 -14.76 -7.61
N SER A 79 -8.53 -16.01 -7.15
CA SER A 79 -7.40 -16.95 -7.13
C SER A 79 -6.82 -17.26 -8.52
N SER A 80 -7.57 -16.96 -9.59
CA SER A 80 -7.12 -17.12 -10.98
C SER A 80 -6.25 -15.97 -11.49
N VAL A 81 -6.12 -14.86 -10.73
CA VAL A 81 -5.29 -13.71 -11.12
C VAL A 81 -3.82 -14.00 -10.77
N PRO A 82 -2.91 -14.06 -11.77
CA PRO A 82 -1.49 -14.24 -11.50
C PRO A 82 -0.91 -13.06 -10.72
N THR A 83 -0.02 -13.36 -9.78
CA THR A 83 0.68 -12.38 -8.96
C THR A 83 2.19 -12.52 -9.11
N TYR A 84 2.97 -11.54 -8.64
CA TYR A 84 4.43 -11.70 -8.62
C TYR A 84 4.86 -12.96 -7.86
N ALA A 85 4.14 -13.35 -6.80
CA ALA A 85 4.46 -14.55 -6.03
C ALA A 85 4.28 -15.83 -6.87
N HIS A 86 3.24 -15.90 -7.69
CA HIS A 86 3.06 -17.01 -8.64
C HIS A 86 4.19 -17.06 -9.69
N HIS A 87 4.55 -15.90 -10.27
CA HIS A 87 5.62 -15.84 -11.27
C HIS A 87 6.97 -16.23 -10.68
N LEU A 88 7.30 -15.75 -9.48
CA LEU A 88 8.54 -16.08 -8.78
C LEU A 88 8.58 -17.57 -8.38
N ARG A 89 7.45 -18.16 -7.92
CA ARG A 89 7.39 -19.62 -7.66
C ARG A 89 7.63 -20.42 -8.93
N ARG A 90 7.02 -20.07 -10.06
CA ARG A 90 7.33 -20.71 -11.36
C ARG A 90 8.81 -20.61 -11.72
N ALA A 91 9.46 -19.55 -11.29
CA ALA A 91 10.89 -19.35 -11.46
C ALA A 91 11.77 -20.07 -10.40
N GLY A 92 11.17 -20.81 -9.47
CA GLY A 92 11.86 -21.60 -8.46
C GLY A 92 12.17 -20.90 -7.15
N TYR A 93 11.49 -19.78 -6.84
CA TYR A 93 11.63 -19.11 -5.55
C TYR A 93 10.80 -19.78 -4.45
N GLN A 94 11.31 -19.70 -3.20
CA GLN A 94 10.48 -19.80 -2.01
C GLN A 94 9.79 -18.44 -1.80
N THR A 95 8.46 -18.42 -1.66
CA THR A 95 7.70 -17.16 -1.47
C THR A 95 7.03 -17.15 -0.10
N CYS A 96 7.31 -16.13 0.69
CA CYS A 96 6.84 -16.03 2.07
C CYS A 96 6.23 -14.65 2.34
N LEU A 97 5.17 -14.61 3.14
CA LEU A 97 4.48 -13.41 3.58
C LEU A 97 4.47 -13.31 5.11
N SER A 98 4.93 -12.20 5.64
CA SER A 98 4.67 -11.75 7.02
C SER A 98 3.89 -10.44 6.98
N GLY A 99 2.65 -10.44 7.46
CA GLY A 99 1.89 -9.19 7.60
C GLY A 99 0.66 -9.06 6.70
N LYS A 100 0.21 -7.82 6.58
CA LYS A 100 -1.03 -7.41 5.93
C LYS A 100 -0.92 -7.45 4.40
N MET A 101 -1.87 -8.11 3.75
CA MET A 101 -2.11 -7.97 2.31
C MET A 101 -3.57 -7.67 1.98
N HIS A 102 -4.46 -7.73 2.97
CA HIS A 102 -5.88 -7.47 2.82
C HIS A 102 -6.52 -8.33 1.74
N PHE A 103 -6.16 -9.62 1.73
CA PHE A 103 -6.76 -10.57 0.80
C PHE A 103 -8.21 -10.86 1.21
N VAL A 104 -9.13 -10.58 0.31
CA VAL A 104 -10.55 -10.88 0.47
C VAL A 104 -10.87 -12.13 -0.35
N GLY A 105 -11.60 -13.07 0.25
CA GLY A 105 -11.97 -14.34 -0.37
C GLY A 105 -11.28 -15.55 0.25
N PRO A 106 -11.62 -16.77 -0.23
CA PRO A 106 -11.10 -18.01 0.34
C PRO A 106 -9.61 -18.26 0.11
N ASP A 107 -9.04 -17.75 -1.00
CA ASP A 107 -7.60 -17.84 -1.23
C ASP A 107 -6.88 -16.77 -0.40
N GLN A 108 -6.13 -17.19 0.57
CA GLN A 108 -5.37 -16.34 1.47
C GLN A 108 -3.87 -16.41 1.21
N LEU A 109 -3.45 -17.09 0.15
CA LEU A 109 -2.03 -17.25 -0.20
C LEU A 109 -1.64 -16.54 -1.49
N HIS A 110 -2.47 -16.48 -2.50
CA HIS A 110 -2.23 -15.80 -3.78
C HIS A 110 -0.79 -15.95 -4.32
N GLY A 111 -0.28 -17.20 -4.27
CA GLY A 111 1.05 -17.54 -4.77
C GLY A 111 2.13 -17.64 -3.69
N PHE A 112 1.93 -17.18 -2.47
CA PHE A 112 2.85 -17.45 -1.38
C PHE A 112 2.84 -18.93 -1.00
N GLU A 113 4.00 -19.52 -0.74
CA GLU A 113 4.11 -20.87 -0.19
C GLU A 113 3.77 -20.88 1.29
N GLU A 114 4.14 -19.82 1.97
CA GLU A 114 3.99 -19.67 3.40
C GLU A 114 3.51 -18.28 3.78
N ARG A 115 2.57 -18.21 4.73
CA ARG A 115 2.11 -16.99 5.34
C ARG A 115 2.29 -17.11 6.86
N LEU A 116 3.07 -16.20 7.45
CA LEU A 116 3.56 -16.31 8.84
C LEU A 116 2.57 -15.76 9.86
N THR A 117 1.73 -14.81 9.45
CA THR A 117 0.75 -14.14 10.30
C THR A 117 -0.64 -14.23 9.68
N THR A 118 -1.70 -14.11 10.49
CA THR A 118 -3.02 -13.80 9.94
C THR A 118 -3.03 -12.40 9.32
N ASP A 119 -4.12 -11.99 8.67
CA ASP A 119 -4.31 -10.57 8.31
C ASP A 119 -4.87 -9.80 9.52
N ILE A 120 -4.75 -8.47 9.50
CA ILE A 120 -5.34 -7.61 10.54
C ILE A 120 -6.82 -7.30 10.25
N TYR A 121 -7.25 -7.47 9.00
CA TYR A 121 -8.61 -7.20 8.55
C TYR A 121 -9.33 -8.48 8.08
N PRO A 122 -10.69 -8.47 8.10
CA PRO A 122 -11.47 -9.64 7.74
C PRO A 122 -11.33 -9.96 6.25
N ALA A 123 -11.37 -11.26 5.92
CA ALA A 123 -11.28 -11.76 4.55
C ALA A 123 -12.65 -11.90 3.86
N ASP A 124 -13.74 -11.50 4.51
CA ASP A 124 -15.10 -11.66 4.00
C ASP A 124 -15.66 -10.40 3.30
N PHE A 125 -16.90 -10.47 2.86
CA PHE A 125 -17.57 -9.39 2.14
C PHE A 125 -18.25 -8.35 3.03
N GLY A 126 -17.96 -8.32 4.35
CA GLY A 126 -18.63 -7.45 5.30
C GLY A 126 -18.42 -5.95 5.04
N TRP A 127 -17.32 -5.58 4.44
CA TRP A 127 -16.98 -4.19 4.11
C TRP A 127 -17.37 -3.78 2.69
N THR A 128 -18.36 -4.42 2.09
CA THR A 128 -18.88 -4.06 0.76
C THR A 128 -19.63 -2.74 0.82
N PRO A 129 -19.24 -1.70 0.04
CA PRO A 129 -20.06 -0.50 -0.13
C PRO A 129 -21.39 -0.81 -0.83
N ASP A 130 -22.37 0.07 -0.73
CA ASP A 130 -23.67 -0.11 -1.39
C ASP A 130 -24.06 1.11 -2.24
N TYR A 131 -23.70 1.10 -3.51
CA TYR A 131 -24.04 2.17 -4.47
C TYR A 131 -25.54 2.28 -4.78
N ARG A 132 -26.37 1.33 -4.32
CA ARG A 132 -27.84 1.44 -4.41
C ARG A 132 -28.39 2.44 -3.41
N LYS A 133 -27.60 2.77 -2.38
CA LYS A 133 -27.96 3.65 -1.28
C LYS A 133 -26.94 4.79 -1.14
N PRO A 134 -26.87 5.67 -2.15
CA PRO A 134 -25.89 6.76 -2.15
C PRO A 134 -26.15 7.70 -0.94
N GLY A 135 -25.09 8.06 -0.25
CA GLY A 135 -25.15 8.91 0.95
C GLY A 135 -25.49 8.18 2.25
N GLU A 136 -25.82 6.88 2.21
CA GLU A 136 -25.96 6.07 3.43
C GLU A 136 -24.59 5.60 3.89
N ARG A 137 -24.18 6.02 5.08
CA ARG A 137 -22.92 5.61 5.69
C ARG A 137 -23.11 4.27 6.43
N ILE A 138 -22.10 3.38 6.35
CA ILE A 138 -22.09 2.11 7.08
C ILE A 138 -21.19 2.27 8.31
N ASP A 139 -21.78 2.67 9.44
CA ASP A 139 -21.09 3.16 10.64
C ASP A 139 -20.05 2.22 11.24
N TRP A 140 -20.24 0.92 11.15
CA TRP A 140 -19.42 -0.02 11.89
C TRP A 140 -18.03 -0.29 11.24
N TRP A 141 -17.82 0.13 9.98
CA TRP A 141 -16.53 -0.08 9.32
C TRP A 141 -16.00 1.13 8.51
N TYR A 142 -16.84 2.10 8.13
CA TYR A 142 -16.36 3.31 7.48
C TYR A 142 -15.43 4.08 8.40
N HIS A 143 -14.37 4.68 7.85
CA HIS A 143 -13.55 5.61 8.61
C HIS A 143 -14.41 6.70 9.24
N ASN A 144 -13.99 7.19 10.39
CA ASN A 144 -14.61 8.36 11.00
C ASN A 144 -13.55 9.23 11.69
N MET A 145 -13.90 10.48 11.92
CA MET A 145 -12.98 11.46 12.49
C MET A 145 -12.60 11.18 13.95
N GLY A 146 -13.17 10.15 14.58
CA GLY A 146 -12.74 9.65 15.89
C GLY A 146 -11.28 9.20 15.91
N SER A 147 -10.72 8.74 14.78
CA SER A 147 -9.30 8.47 14.65
C SER A 147 -8.44 9.73 14.81
N VAL A 148 -8.97 10.90 14.44
CA VAL A 148 -8.29 12.20 14.54
C VAL A 148 -8.44 12.77 15.96
N THR A 149 -9.66 12.87 16.48
CA THR A 149 -9.90 13.40 17.83
C THR A 149 -9.32 12.51 18.93
N GLY A 150 -9.20 11.20 18.69
CA GLY A 150 -8.61 10.23 19.60
C GLY A 150 -7.08 10.07 19.48
N ALA A 151 -6.43 10.88 18.63
CA ALA A 151 -4.99 10.79 18.41
C ALA A 151 -4.17 11.06 19.67
N GLY A 152 -3.03 10.36 19.83
CA GLY A 152 -2.17 10.58 20.99
C GLY A 152 -1.19 9.43 21.29
N VAL A 153 -0.86 9.31 22.55
CA VAL A 153 0.12 8.32 23.05
C VAL A 153 -0.58 7.12 23.66
N ALA A 154 -0.09 5.92 23.35
CA ALA A 154 -0.43 4.68 24.06
C ALA A 154 0.79 3.77 24.18
N GLU A 155 0.80 2.88 25.17
CA GLU A 155 1.84 1.86 25.33
C GLU A 155 1.70 0.76 24.27
N THR A 156 0.46 0.39 23.94
CA THR A 156 0.14 -0.57 22.89
C THR A 156 -1.21 -0.24 22.22
N SER A 157 -1.42 -0.79 21.04
CA SER A 157 -2.68 -0.76 20.28
C SER A 157 -2.78 -2.04 19.45
N ASN A 158 -3.96 -2.33 18.90
CA ASN A 158 -4.14 -3.47 18.02
C ASN A 158 -3.14 -3.50 16.84
N GLN A 159 -2.87 -2.34 16.23
CA GLN A 159 -1.91 -2.23 15.13
C GLN A 159 -0.46 -2.40 15.60
N MET A 160 -0.09 -1.86 16.78
CA MET A 160 1.26 -2.03 17.33
C MET A 160 1.54 -3.50 17.69
N GLU A 161 0.58 -4.21 18.29
CA GLU A 161 0.70 -5.65 18.57
C GLU A 161 0.84 -6.44 17.28
N TYR A 162 0.06 -6.09 16.26
CA TYR A 162 0.14 -6.74 14.96
C TYR A 162 1.50 -6.54 14.29
N ASP A 163 1.98 -5.30 14.20
CA ASP A 163 3.25 -4.98 13.55
C ASP A 163 4.46 -5.51 14.31
N ASP A 164 4.40 -5.58 15.66
CA ASP A 164 5.42 -6.25 16.47
C ASP A 164 5.48 -7.75 16.13
N ALA A 165 4.33 -8.42 15.95
CA ALA A 165 4.27 -9.82 15.53
C ALA A 165 4.80 -10.01 14.09
N VAL A 166 4.46 -9.10 13.18
CA VAL A 166 4.95 -9.11 11.79
C VAL A 166 6.48 -9.02 11.75
N ALA A 167 7.07 -8.07 12.47
CA ALA A 167 8.52 -7.89 12.54
C ALA A 167 9.21 -9.10 13.16
N TYR A 168 8.67 -9.64 14.25
CA TYR A 168 9.20 -10.84 14.91
C TYR A 168 9.23 -12.05 13.98
N GLU A 169 8.12 -12.34 13.32
CA GLU A 169 8.01 -13.49 12.41
C GLU A 169 8.92 -13.32 11.16
N ALA A 170 9.04 -12.10 10.63
CA ALA A 170 9.95 -11.80 9.52
C ALA A 170 11.42 -12.03 9.91
N THR A 171 11.83 -11.51 11.07
CA THR A 171 13.19 -11.72 11.60
C THR A 171 13.48 -13.20 11.84
N ARG A 172 12.54 -13.92 12.48
CA ARG A 172 12.65 -15.37 12.68
C ARG A 172 12.79 -16.12 11.35
N LYS A 173 12.02 -15.72 10.33
CA LYS A 173 12.08 -16.34 9.00
C LYS A 173 13.43 -16.10 8.30
N LEU A 174 14.02 -14.92 8.43
CA LEU A 174 15.36 -14.64 7.90
C LEU A 174 16.43 -15.55 8.52
N TYR A 175 16.39 -15.77 9.84
CA TYR A 175 17.28 -16.75 10.49
C TYR A 175 17.01 -18.18 10.00
N GLU A 176 15.75 -18.57 9.78
CA GLU A 176 15.38 -19.88 9.23
C GLU A 176 15.97 -20.05 7.81
N LEU A 177 15.75 -19.06 6.93
CA LEU A 177 16.27 -19.06 5.55
C LEU A 177 17.82 -19.13 5.52
N SER A 178 18.50 -18.52 6.49
CA SER A 178 19.97 -18.57 6.57
C SER A 178 20.51 -19.95 7.00
N ARG A 179 19.72 -20.75 7.69
CA ARG A 179 20.11 -22.07 8.23
C ARG A 179 19.50 -23.22 7.45
N GLY A 180 18.52 -22.93 6.59
CA GLY A 180 17.74 -23.93 5.88
C GLY A 180 18.58 -24.79 4.92
N LEU A 181 18.06 -25.99 4.62
CA LEU A 181 18.62 -26.89 3.62
C LEU A 181 18.06 -26.60 2.22
N ASP A 182 17.08 -25.73 2.12
CA ASP A 182 16.50 -25.31 0.83
C ASP A 182 17.35 -24.21 0.22
N GLU A 183 18.07 -24.54 -0.85
CA GLU A 183 18.99 -23.62 -1.55
C GLU A 183 18.28 -22.77 -2.61
N ARG A 184 16.95 -22.85 -2.72
CA ARG A 184 16.21 -21.99 -3.64
C ARG A 184 16.34 -20.51 -3.21
N PRO A 185 16.40 -19.57 -4.15
CA PRO A 185 16.27 -18.16 -3.80
C PRO A 185 14.91 -17.91 -3.14
N TRP A 186 14.86 -16.94 -2.25
CA TRP A 186 13.65 -16.60 -1.53
C TRP A 186 13.13 -15.20 -1.88
N CYS A 187 11.80 -15.02 -1.79
CA CYS A 187 11.12 -13.74 -1.79
C CYS A 187 10.31 -13.62 -0.50
N LEU A 188 10.77 -12.76 0.40
CA LEU A 188 10.06 -12.44 1.64
C LEU A 188 9.38 -11.08 1.51
N THR A 189 8.06 -11.09 1.64
CA THR A 189 7.25 -9.88 1.75
C THR A 189 6.94 -9.62 3.21
N VAL A 190 7.35 -8.47 3.72
CA VAL A 190 7.05 -7.98 5.07
C VAL A 190 6.14 -6.77 4.92
N SER A 191 4.92 -6.85 5.44
CA SER A 191 3.91 -5.83 5.22
C SER A 191 3.30 -5.35 6.53
N PHE A 192 3.65 -4.13 6.92
CA PHE A 192 3.21 -3.47 8.14
C PHE A 192 1.88 -2.75 7.95
N THR A 193 1.20 -2.49 9.08
CA THR A 193 -0.05 -1.71 9.10
C THR A 193 0.21 -0.23 9.32
N HIS A 194 1.23 0.14 10.11
CA HIS A 194 1.55 1.55 10.29
C HIS A 194 2.11 2.18 8.99
N PRO A 195 1.98 3.54 8.87
CA PRO A 195 1.40 4.50 9.82
C PRO A 195 -0.12 4.72 9.67
N HIS A 196 -0.90 3.76 9.16
CA HIS A 196 -2.38 3.81 9.05
C HIS A 196 -3.04 4.25 10.37
N ASP A 197 -4.13 5.03 10.30
CA ASP A 197 -4.96 5.37 11.45
C ASP A 197 -5.50 4.11 12.18
N PRO A 198 -5.86 4.21 13.49
CA PRO A 198 -5.93 5.38 14.34
C PRO A 198 -4.55 5.95 14.69
N TYR A 199 -4.48 7.28 14.77
CA TYR A 199 -3.22 8.01 14.97
C TYR A 199 -2.76 7.92 16.43
N VAL A 200 -2.23 6.76 16.79
CA VAL A 200 -1.76 6.47 18.15
C VAL A 200 -0.31 5.99 18.07
N ALA A 201 0.57 6.54 18.90
CA ALA A 201 1.99 6.23 18.88
C ALA A 201 2.55 5.96 20.28
N ARG A 202 3.64 5.18 20.35
CA ARG A 202 4.38 4.99 21.59
C ARG A 202 5.13 6.27 21.97
N LYS A 203 5.17 6.57 23.27
CA LYS A 203 5.81 7.79 23.81
C LYS A 203 7.23 7.98 23.31
N LYS A 204 8.04 6.92 23.24
CA LYS A 204 9.43 6.95 22.73
C LYS A 204 9.56 7.66 21.37
N TYR A 205 8.62 7.39 20.46
CA TYR A 205 8.65 7.96 19.11
C TYR A 205 7.90 9.29 19.03
N TRP A 206 6.85 9.44 19.83
CA TRP A 206 6.12 10.69 19.97
C TRP A 206 7.00 11.85 20.39
N ASP A 207 7.90 11.63 21.36
CA ASP A 207 8.79 12.66 21.89
C ASP A 207 9.80 13.19 20.86
N LEU A 208 10.10 12.41 19.79
CA LEU A 208 10.97 12.83 18.70
C LEU A 208 10.43 14.03 17.89
N TYR A 209 9.14 14.35 18.03
CA TYR A 209 8.43 15.36 17.23
C TYR A 209 7.80 16.46 18.09
N GLU A 210 8.36 16.74 19.28
CA GLU A 210 7.84 17.76 20.19
C GLU A 210 7.90 19.16 19.55
N ASP A 211 9.04 19.50 18.95
CA ASP A 211 9.31 20.80 18.32
C ASP A 211 9.24 20.72 16.78
N CYS A 212 8.36 19.86 16.23
CA CYS A 212 8.27 19.68 14.79
C CYS A 212 7.45 20.79 14.11
N ASP A 213 8.04 21.50 13.15
CA ASP A 213 7.41 22.59 12.38
C ASP A 213 6.35 22.11 11.37
N HIS A 214 6.25 20.77 11.14
CA HIS A 214 5.40 20.17 10.10
C HIS A 214 4.07 19.62 10.65
N LEU A 215 3.66 20.00 11.85
CA LEU A 215 2.43 19.48 12.50
C LEU A 215 1.14 20.07 11.94
N LEU A 216 1.20 21.10 11.10
CA LEU A 216 0.03 21.64 10.40
C LEU A 216 0.09 21.30 8.90
N PRO A 217 -1.08 21.12 8.24
CA PRO A 217 -1.12 20.92 6.80
C PRO A 217 -0.67 22.18 6.05
N THR A 218 -0.08 21.96 4.86
CA THR A 218 0.35 23.06 3.97
C THR A 218 -0.85 23.77 3.35
N VAL A 219 -1.89 23.00 2.99
CA VAL A 219 -3.17 23.52 2.55
C VAL A 219 -4.16 23.34 3.68
N PRO A 220 -4.59 24.44 4.34
CA PRO A 220 -5.55 24.34 5.43
C PRO A 220 -6.91 23.86 4.96
N ASP A 221 -7.80 23.55 5.89
CA ASP A 221 -9.18 23.21 5.58
C ASP A 221 -9.84 24.31 4.74
N LEU A 222 -10.38 23.92 3.59
CA LEU A 222 -11.08 24.83 2.68
C LEU A 222 -12.52 25.09 3.12
N GLY A 223 -13.03 24.33 4.06
CA GLY A 223 -14.45 24.28 4.42
C GLY A 223 -15.29 23.48 3.41
N TYR A 224 -16.31 22.81 3.88
CA TYR A 224 -17.14 21.89 3.09
C TYR A 224 -17.68 22.49 1.78
N ASP A 225 -18.16 23.74 1.83
CA ASP A 225 -18.78 24.39 0.67
C ASP A 225 -17.81 24.63 -0.48
N HIS A 226 -16.52 24.79 -0.20
CA HIS A 226 -15.46 25.03 -1.17
C HIS A 226 -14.78 23.76 -1.68
N GLN A 227 -15.17 22.60 -1.17
CA GLN A 227 -14.65 21.31 -1.65
C GLN A 227 -15.26 20.93 -3.00
N ASP A 228 -14.53 20.16 -3.80
CA ASP A 228 -15.06 19.51 -4.99
C ASP A 228 -16.10 18.42 -4.63
N PRO A 229 -16.93 17.98 -5.58
CA PRO A 229 -18.01 17.04 -5.28
C PRO A 229 -17.56 15.72 -4.66
N HIS A 230 -16.41 15.17 -5.10
CA HIS A 230 -15.89 13.92 -4.53
C HIS A 230 -15.37 14.12 -3.12
N SER A 231 -14.63 15.20 -2.87
CA SER A 231 -14.17 15.57 -1.52
C SER A 231 -15.34 15.73 -0.54
N LYS A 232 -16.46 16.36 -0.97
CA LYS A 232 -17.68 16.43 -0.15
C LYS A 232 -18.22 15.06 0.24
N ARG A 233 -18.22 14.11 -0.72
CA ARG A 233 -18.64 12.72 -0.42
C ARG A 233 -17.69 12.01 0.56
N ILE A 234 -16.38 12.28 0.48
CA ILE A 234 -15.40 11.76 1.45
C ILE A 234 -15.65 12.35 2.85
N PHE A 235 -15.90 13.66 2.95
CA PHE A 235 -16.27 14.30 4.22
C PHE A 235 -17.50 13.60 4.84
N ASP A 236 -18.56 13.41 4.06
CA ASP A 236 -19.79 12.78 4.54
C ASP A 236 -19.56 11.29 4.90
N ALA A 237 -18.76 10.56 4.11
CA ALA A 237 -18.39 9.17 4.40
C ALA A 237 -17.55 9.02 5.67
N ASN A 238 -16.74 10.01 6.03
CA ASN A 238 -15.92 10.01 7.23
C ASN A 238 -16.61 10.60 8.47
N ASP A 239 -17.90 10.87 8.38
CA ASP A 239 -18.72 11.39 9.48
C ASP A 239 -18.18 12.69 10.11
N TRP A 240 -17.61 13.57 9.27
CA TRP A 240 -16.96 14.78 9.77
C TRP A 240 -17.90 15.70 10.58
N ARG A 241 -19.21 15.70 10.27
CA ARG A 241 -20.20 16.56 10.94
C ARG A 241 -20.43 16.21 12.41
N SER A 242 -20.11 14.98 12.81
CA SER A 242 -20.26 14.50 14.18
C SER A 242 -19.08 14.87 15.08
N PHE A 243 -18.03 15.50 14.50
CA PHE A 243 -16.79 15.82 15.21
C PHE A 243 -16.43 17.30 15.03
N ASP A 244 -15.95 17.93 16.09
CA ASP A 244 -15.34 19.26 16.06
C ASP A 244 -13.82 19.12 16.09
N ILE A 245 -13.18 19.21 14.92
CA ILE A 245 -11.75 19.00 14.77
C ILE A 245 -11.02 20.29 15.05
N THR A 246 -10.24 20.31 16.12
CA THR A 246 -9.43 21.43 16.53
C THR A 246 -8.02 21.40 15.88
N GLU A 247 -7.33 22.54 15.87
CA GLU A 247 -5.93 22.61 15.45
C GLU A 247 -5.04 21.68 16.29
N GLU A 248 -5.35 21.51 17.58
CA GLU A 248 -4.63 20.60 18.46
C GLU A 248 -4.84 19.13 18.07
N ASP A 249 -6.03 18.76 17.64
CA ASP A 249 -6.31 17.41 17.13
C ASP A 249 -5.52 17.13 15.84
N ILE A 250 -5.42 18.12 14.95
CA ILE A 250 -4.61 18.02 13.73
C ILE A 250 -3.13 17.82 14.10
N LYS A 251 -2.59 18.63 15.00
CA LYS A 251 -1.19 18.52 15.45
C LYS A 251 -0.91 17.15 16.08
N ARG A 252 -1.80 16.68 16.95
CA ARG A 252 -1.65 15.38 17.61
C ARG A 252 -1.67 14.22 16.61
N SER A 253 -2.60 14.26 15.65
CA SER A 253 -2.71 13.22 14.63
C SER A 253 -1.47 13.16 13.74
N ARG A 254 -0.99 14.30 13.25
CA ARG A 254 0.22 14.37 12.44
C ARG A 254 1.46 13.96 13.24
N ARG A 255 1.58 14.38 14.50
CA ARG A 255 2.66 13.95 15.39
C ARG A 255 2.67 12.44 15.60
N ALA A 256 1.52 11.83 15.85
CA ALA A 256 1.40 10.37 15.98
C ALA A 256 1.79 9.65 14.69
N TYR A 257 1.34 10.16 13.54
CA TYR A 257 1.68 9.60 12.24
C TYR A 257 3.19 9.63 11.97
N PHE A 258 3.88 10.75 12.23
CA PHE A 258 5.33 10.87 12.09
C PHE A 258 6.07 9.97 13.09
N ALA A 259 5.58 9.87 14.31
CA ALA A 259 6.10 8.95 15.33
C ALA A 259 5.98 7.47 14.88
N ASN A 260 4.88 7.13 14.22
CA ASN A 260 4.68 5.79 13.66
C ASN A 260 5.61 5.48 12.47
N ILE A 261 6.02 6.49 11.69
CA ILE A 261 7.09 6.32 10.69
C ILE A 261 8.42 5.97 11.37
N SER A 262 8.77 6.63 12.48
CA SER A 262 9.98 6.32 13.25
C SER A 262 9.92 4.94 13.91
N TYR A 263 8.75 4.51 14.37
CA TYR A 263 8.53 3.14 14.85
C TYR A 263 8.78 2.11 13.75
N LEU A 264 8.25 2.34 12.54
CA LEU A 264 8.51 1.49 11.38
C LEU A 264 9.99 1.47 11.00
N ASP A 265 10.65 2.62 11.05
CA ASP A 265 12.07 2.73 10.74
C ASP A 265 12.92 1.83 11.65
N ASP A 266 12.63 1.79 12.97
CA ASP A 266 13.30 0.88 13.91
C ASP A 266 13.03 -0.60 13.51
N LYS A 267 11.78 -0.98 13.20
CA LYS A 267 11.43 -2.36 12.81
C LYS A 267 12.11 -2.78 11.50
N ILE A 268 12.13 -1.89 10.52
CA ILE A 268 12.80 -2.13 9.25
C ILE A 268 14.32 -2.22 9.46
N GLY A 269 14.87 -1.37 10.35
CA GLY A 269 16.26 -1.41 10.76
C GLY A 269 16.66 -2.77 11.32
N ASP A 270 15.86 -3.35 12.22
CA ASP A 270 16.09 -4.68 12.82
C ASP A 270 16.09 -5.79 11.74
N ILE A 271 15.16 -5.73 10.77
CA ILE A 271 15.09 -6.68 9.65
C ILE A 271 16.33 -6.57 8.76
N LEU A 272 16.72 -5.35 8.38
CA LEU A 272 17.91 -5.12 7.55
C LEU A 272 19.18 -5.54 8.28
N GLN A 273 19.29 -5.27 9.58
CA GLN A 273 20.41 -5.72 10.41
C GLN A 273 20.47 -7.25 10.49
N THR A 274 19.32 -7.93 10.61
CA THR A 274 19.26 -9.39 10.60
C THR A 274 19.81 -9.96 9.27
N MET A 275 19.52 -9.33 8.13
CA MET A 275 20.08 -9.72 6.84
C MET A 275 21.60 -9.54 6.80
N GLU A 276 22.10 -8.42 7.33
CA GLU A 276 23.56 -8.16 7.43
C GLU A 276 24.23 -9.21 8.32
N ASP A 277 23.68 -9.49 9.51
CA ASP A 277 24.20 -10.47 10.48
C ASP A 277 24.21 -11.90 9.90
N THR A 278 23.18 -12.25 9.12
CA THR A 278 23.06 -13.56 8.47
C THR A 278 23.76 -13.62 7.11
N ARG A 279 24.42 -12.56 6.67
CA ARG A 279 25.15 -12.43 5.39
C ARG A 279 24.26 -12.77 4.19
N GLN A 280 23.00 -12.41 4.24
CA GLN A 280 22.05 -12.59 3.15
C GLN A 280 21.99 -11.33 2.29
N GLU A 281 22.33 -11.46 1.02
CA GLU A 281 22.14 -10.40 0.03
C GLU A 281 20.77 -10.57 -0.64
N ALA A 282 20.07 -9.44 -0.85
CA ALA A 282 18.79 -9.42 -1.54
C ALA A 282 18.58 -8.09 -2.27
N ILE A 283 17.74 -8.15 -3.30
CA ILE A 283 17.06 -6.96 -3.83
C ILE A 283 16.08 -6.48 -2.75
N ILE A 284 16.08 -5.19 -2.45
CA ILE A 284 15.18 -4.60 -1.45
C ILE A 284 14.23 -3.63 -2.15
N VAL A 285 12.93 -3.85 -1.97
CA VAL A 285 11.86 -2.95 -2.41
C VAL A 285 11.16 -2.39 -1.18
N PHE A 286 11.15 -1.06 -1.03
CA PHE A 286 10.36 -0.35 -0.03
C PHE A 286 9.25 0.43 -0.73
N VAL A 287 7.98 0.24 -0.31
CA VAL A 287 6.81 0.84 -0.96
C VAL A 287 5.65 0.97 0.03
N SER A 288 4.73 1.92 -0.23
CA SER A 288 3.40 1.95 0.40
C SER A 288 2.30 1.57 -0.59
N ASP A 289 1.19 1.07 -0.09
CA ASP A 289 0.01 0.76 -0.90
C ASP A 289 -0.76 2.01 -1.35
N HIS A 290 -0.89 3.01 -0.49
CA HIS A 290 -1.44 4.36 -0.77
C HIS A 290 -0.91 5.35 0.28
N GLY A 291 -1.28 6.62 0.17
CA GLY A 291 -0.91 7.67 1.12
C GLY A 291 -2.02 7.99 2.12
N ASP A 292 -1.87 9.15 2.78
CA ASP A 292 -2.81 9.77 3.72
C ASP A 292 -2.86 11.27 3.49
N MET A 293 -4.04 11.86 3.48
CA MET A 293 -4.23 13.31 3.31
C MET A 293 -3.75 14.11 4.52
N LEU A 294 -3.74 13.55 5.72
CA LEU A 294 -3.19 14.17 6.94
C LEU A 294 -3.70 15.59 7.22
N GLY A 295 -4.96 15.86 6.93
CA GLY A 295 -5.57 17.18 7.11
C GLY A 295 -5.35 18.16 5.98
N GLU A 296 -4.57 17.83 4.95
CA GLU A 296 -4.44 18.68 3.76
C GLU A 296 -5.81 18.95 3.16
N ARG A 297 -6.17 20.21 2.91
CA ARG A 297 -7.49 20.66 2.44
C ARG A 297 -8.66 20.34 3.39
N GLY A 298 -8.39 19.92 4.64
CA GLY A 298 -9.36 19.37 5.58
C GLY A 298 -9.66 17.88 5.40
N LEU A 299 -9.06 17.23 4.39
CA LEU A 299 -9.23 15.80 4.11
C LEU A 299 -8.31 14.95 4.97
N TRP A 300 -8.79 13.77 5.36
CA TRP A 300 -8.08 12.76 6.12
C TRP A 300 -8.14 11.41 5.43
N PHE A 301 -7.23 10.51 5.82
CA PHE A 301 -7.12 9.17 5.25
C PHE A 301 -6.77 9.21 3.75
N LYS A 302 -7.45 8.44 2.94
CA LYS A 302 -7.21 8.21 1.50
C LYS A 302 -8.45 8.51 0.68
N MET A 303 -8.74 7.71 -0.36
CA MET A 303 -9.97 7.73 -1.17
C MET A 303 -10.03 8.86 -2.20
N SER A 304 -8.96 9.63 -2.38
CA SER A 304 -8.87 10.71 -3.37
C SER A 304 -7.62 10.55 -4.25
N PHE A 305 -7.57 11.26 -5.38
CA PHE A 305 -6.36 11.29 -6.21
C PHE A 305 -5.41 12.45 -5.91
N PHE A 306 -5.65 13.23 -4.86
CA PHE A 306 -4.68 14.23 -4.43
C PHE A 306 -3.36 13.58 -4.02
N GLU A 307 -2.26 14.35 -4.18
CA GLU A 307 -0.89 13.86 -3.94
C GLU A 307 -0.72 13.20 -2.56
N GLY A 308 -1.34 13.74 -1.52
CA GLY A 308 -1.28 13.17 -0.17
C GLY A 308 -1.80 11.74 -0.08
N SER A 309 -2.87 11.43 -0.82
CA SER A 309 -3.53 10.12 -0.84
C SER A 309 -2.97 9.16 -1.90
N SER A 310 -2.61 9.67 -3.08
CA SER A 310 -2.26 8.83 -4.23
C SER A 310 -0.77 8.63 -4.44
N ARG A 311 0.08 9.56 -4.00
CA ARG A 311 1.52 9.43 -4.12
C ARG A 311 2.09 8.61 -2.97
N VAL A 312 2.98 7.68 -3.30
CA VAL A 312 3.59 6.74 -2.35
C VAL A 312 5.11 6.79 -2.40
N PRO A 313 5.83 6.50 -1.32
CA PRO A 313 7.27 6.27 -1.40
C PRO A 313 7.54 4.99 -2.20
N MET A 314 8.58 5.01 -3.03
CA MET A 314 9.08 3.83 -3.74
C MET A 314 10.60 3.90 -3.87
N MET A 315 11.28 2.92 -3.28
CA MET A 315 12.74 2.79 -3.31
C MET A 315 13.11 1.35 -3.64
N ILE A 316 14.04 1.19 -4.59
CA ILE A 316 14.52 -0.14 -5.02
C ILE A 316 16.04 -0.17 -4.95
N SER A 317 16.57 -1.05 -4.10
CA SER A 317 18.01 -1.36 -4.01
C SER A 317 18.28 -2.67 -4.74
N ALA A 318 18.81 -2.60 -5.93
CA ALA A 318 19.11 -3.74 -6.79
C ALA A 318 20.41 -3.52 -7.57
N PRO A 319 21.22 -4.57 -7.83
CA PRO A 319 22.48 -4.41 -8.59
C PRO A 319 22.29 -3.84 -10.01
N GLN A 320 21.11 -4.05 -10.61
CA GLN A 320 20.77 -3.60 -11.96
C GLN A 320 20.31 -2.14 -12.03
N MET A 321 20.11 -1.49 -10.87
CA MET A 321 19.57 -0.14 -10.76
C MET A 321 20.53 0.74 -9.93
N ALA A 322 21.06 1.79 -10.55
CA ALA A 322 21.98 2.69 -9.86
C ALA A 322 21.24 3.52 -8.78
N PRO A 323 21.85 3.72 -7.60
CA PRO A 323 21.32 4.67 -6.63
C PRO A 323 21.16 6.07 -7.23
N GLY A 324 20.02 6.70 -6.99
CA GLY A 324 19.72 8.03 -7.51
C GLY A 324 18.24 8.35 -7.49
N LEU A 325 17.91 9.63 -7.68
CA LEU A 325 16.53 10.10 -7.79
C LEU A 325 16.04 9.99 -9.23
N GLN A 326 14.85 9.47 -9.40
CA GLN A 326 14.12 9.41 -10.67
C GLN A 326 12.82 10.21 -10.54
N GLU A 327 12.62 11.15 -11.46
CA GLU A 327 11.41 12.02 -11.44
C GLU A 327 10.31 11.55 -12.40
N VAL A 328 10.58 10.52 -13.21
CA VAL A 328 9.58 9.93 -14.09
C VAL A 328 8.39 9.39 -13.29
N PRO A 329 7.13 9.71 -13.65
CA PRO A 329 5.98 9.13 -12.99
C PRO A 329 5.91 7.62 -13.16
N VAL A 330 5.75 6.87 -12.06
CA VAL A 330 5.66 5.42 -12.04
C VAL A 330 4.46 4.97 -11.18
N SER A 331 4.08 3.70 -11.31
CA SER A 331 2.94 3.13 -10.59
C SER A 331 3.35 1.94 -9.72
N ASN A 332 2.59 1.65 -8.68
CA ASN A 332 2.79 0.43 -7.91
C ASN A 332 2.49 -0.85 -8.71
N ILE A 333 1.68 -0.79 -9.81
CA ILE A 333 1.53 -1.93 -10.72
C ILE A 333 2.83 -2.29 -11.46
N ASP A 334 3.77 -1.38 -11.54
CA ASP A 334 5.07 -1.60 -12.18
C ASP A 334 5.99 -2.52 -11.36
N VAL A 335 5.68 -2.70 -10.06
CA VAL A 335 6.53 -3.52 -9.17
C VAL A 335 6.45 -5.00 -9.54
N CYS A 336 5.28 -5.53 -9.88
CA CYS A 336 5.15 -6.94 -10.29
C CYS A 336 6.06 -7.30 -11.47
N PRO A 337 6.03 -6.60 -12.64
CA PRO A 337 6.95 -6.87 -13.74
C PRO A 337 8.40 -6.55 -13.39
N THR A 338 8.67 -5.56 -12.53
CA THR A 338 10.03 -5.24 -12.07
C THR A 338 10.66 -6.39 -11.28
N LEU A 339 9.93 -6.97 -10.35
CA LEU A 339 10.39 -8.14 -9.58
C LEU A 339 10.70 -9.32 -10.49
N CYS A 340 9.85 -9.57 -11.49
CA CYS A 340 10.04 -10.62 -12.48
C CYS A 340 11.30 -10.38 -13.34
N ASP A 341 11.50 -9.15 -13.83
CA ASP A 341 12.65 -8.74 -14.61
C ASP A 341 13.95 -8.91 -13.79
N LEU A 342 14.00 -8.38 -12.58
CA LEU A 342 15.14 -8.51 -11.65
C LEU A 342 15.44 -9.96 -11.27
N ALA A 343 14.43 -10.83 -11.25
CA ALA A 343 14.55 -12.27 -11.01
C ALA A 343 14.96 -13.06 -12.27
N GLY A 344 15.09 -12.40 -13.42
CA GLY A 344 15.41 -13.06 -14.71
C GLY A 344 14.26 -13.92 -15.24
N VAL A 345 13.01 -13.57 -14.94
CA VAL A 345 11.81 -14.13 -15.58
C VAL A 345 11.61 -13.42 -16.92
N SER A 346 11.29 -14.17 -17.97
CA SER A 346 11.01 -13.58 -19.27
C SER A 346 9.83 -12.64 -19.22
N MET A 347 9.98 -11.41 -19.73
CA MET A 347 8.90 -10.45 -19.78
C MET A 347 7.77 -10.93 -20.73
N ASP A 348 8.06 -11.74 -21.72
CA ASP A 348 7.05 -12.34 -22.61
C ASP A 348 6.11 -13.31 -21.86
N ASP A 349 6.62 -13.94 -20.78
CA ASP A 349 5.83 -14.88 -19.95
C ASP A 349 4.82 -14.16 -19.07
N ILE A 350 5.05 -12.89 -18.74
CA ILE A 350 4.20 -12.11 -17.84
C ILE A 350 3.38 -11.04 -18.57
N ALA A 351 3.79 -10.58 -19.75
CA ALA A 351 3.12 -9.53 -20.52
C ALA A 351 1.61 -9.77 -20.74
N PRO A 352 1.11 -11.02 -20.92
CA PRO A 352 -0.33 -11.26 -21.04
C PRO A 352 -1.11 -11.00 -19.75
N TRP A 353 -0.44 -10.92 -18.59
CA TRP A 353 -1.04 -10.89 -17.27
C TRP A 353 -0.77 -9.60 -16.49
N THR A 354 -0.08 -8.62 -17.07
CA THR A 354 0.19 -7.34 -16.43
C THR A 354 0.11 -6.19 -17.43
N THR A 355 -0.33 -5.03 -16.95
CA THR A 355 -0.27 -3.76 -17.68
C THR A 355 0.83 -2.84 -17.13
N GLY A 356 1.44 -3.22 -16.02
CA GLY A 356 2.61 -2.55 -15.46
C GLY A 356 3.85 -2.71 -16.36
N GLN A 357 4.83 -1.87 -16.17
CA GLN A 357 6.11 -1.87 -16.90
C GLN A 357 7.26 -2.08 -15.93
N SER A 358 8.32 -2.82 -16.34
CA SER A 358 9.52 -2.92 -15.51
C SER A 358 10.14 -1.54 -15.26
N LEU A 359 10.46 -1.27 -14.01
CA LEU A 359 11.13 -0.04 -13.57
C LEU A 359 12.65 -0.07 -13.80
N VAL A 360 13.21 -1.20 -14.21
CA VAL A 360 14.67 -1.33 -14.47
C VAL A 360 15.14 -0.33 -15.53
N PRO A 361 14.50 -0.20 -16.71
CA PRO A 361 14.87 0.83 -17.68
C PRO A 361 14.66 2.26 -17.14
N MET A 362 13.58 2.50 -16.40
CA MET A 362 13.29 3.82 -15.81
C MET A 362 14.31 4.20 -14.73
N GLY A 363 14.81 3.24 -13.95
CA GLY A 363 15.92 3.42 -13.02
C GLY A 363 17.26 3.75 -13.72
N GLN A 364 17.34 3.54 -15.03
CA GLN A 364 18.47 3.91 -15.89
C GLN A 364 18.21 5.21 -16.68
N GLY A 365 17.13 5.94 -16.37
CA GLY A 365 16.80 7.23 -17.00
C GLY A 365 15.95 7.12 -18.28
N VAL A 366 15.37 5.96 -18.57
CA VAL A 366 14.43 5.83 -19.70
C VAL A 366 13.10 6.50 -19.33
N GLU A 367 12.59 7.34 -20.20
CA GLU A 367 11.29 8.01 -20.01
C GLU A 367 10.11 7.04 -20.19
N ARG A 368 9.04 7.30 -19.45
CA ARG A 368 7.76 6.62 -19.62
C ARG A 368 6.92 7.35 -20.66
N THR A 369 6.43 6.62 -21.66
CA THR A 369 5.60 7.18 -22.74
C THR A 369 4.10 7.14 -22.43
N GLU A 370 3.66 6.19 -21.60
CA GLU A 370 2.25 6.04 -21.25
C GLU A 370 1.94 6.68 -19.88
N PRO A 371 0.74 7.28 -19.73
CA PRO A 371 0.33 7.82 -18.45
C PRO A 371 0.27 6.76 -17.35
N VAL A 372 0.62 7.14 -16.11
CA VAL A 372 0.24 6.38 -14.92
C VAL A 372 -1.26 6.50 -14.73
N ALA A 373 -1.93 5.37 -14.57
CA ALA A 373 -3.38 5.27 -14.41
C ALA A 373 -3.74 4.88 -12.98
N MET A 374 -4.80 5.49 -12.44
CA MET A 374 -5.34 5.20 -11.12
C MET A 374 -6.85 5.05 -11.21
N GLU A 375 -7.44 4.20 -10.36
CA GLU A 375 -8.87 3.94 -10.31
C GLU A 375 -9.37 3.96 -8.86
N TYR A 376 -10.58 4.44 -8.64
CA TYR A 376 -11.26 4.38 -7.35
C TYR A 376 -12.76 4.12 -7.53
N ALA A 377 -13.29 3.09 -6.87
CA ALA A 377 -14.69 2.70 -6.98
C ALA A 377 -15.22 2.06 -5.68
N ALA A 378 -15.05 2.76 -4.55
CA ALA A 378 -15.33 2.26 -3.21
C ALA A 378 -16.20 3.24 -2.38
N GLU A 379 -16.12 3.16 -1.05
CA GLU A 379 -16.82 4.05 -0.14
C GLU A 379 -16.52 5.52 -0.41
N GLY A 380 -17.49 6.40 -0.19
CA GLY A 380 -17.36 7.84 -0.48
C GLY A 380 -17.36 8.20 -1.96
N SER A 381 -17.50 7.20 -2.89
CA SER A 381 -17.82 7.47 -4.29
C SER A 381 -19.14 6.77 -4.66
N TYR A 382 -19.84 7.24 -5.67
CA TYR A 382 -21.12 6.62 -6.11
C TYR A 382 -21.05 6.22 -7.57
N ALA A 383 -19.91 6.42 -8.19
CA ALA A 383 -19.49 5.95 -9.50
C ALA A 383 -17.97 5.87 -9.54
N PRO A 384 -17.38 5.08 -10.45
CA PRO A 384 -15.93 5.00 -10.60
C PRO A 384 -15.30 6.35 -10.94
N LEU A 385 -14.19 6.65 -10.25
CA LEU A 385 -13.29 7.74 -10.57
C LEU A 385 -12.04 7.15 -11.22
N VAL A 386 -11.49 7.86 -12.20
CA VAL A 386 -10.24 7.50 -12.87
C VAL A 386 -9.30 8.69 -12.92
N SER A 387 -8.01 8.43 -12.89
CA SER A 387 -6.99 9.47 -12.97
C SER A 387 -5.85 9.07 -13.92
N LEU A 388 -5.31 10.06 -14.62
CA LEU A 388 -4.10 9.95 -15.41
C LEU A 388 -3.05 10.94 -14.93
N ARG A 389 -1.83 10.46 -14.65
CA ARG A 389 -0.63 11.25 -14.34
C ARG A 389 0.31 11.17 -15.56
N TYR A 390 0.49 12.27 -16.29
CA TYR A 390 1.27 12.32 -17.53
C TYR A 390 2.13 13.60 -17.61
N GLY A 391 3.43 13.44 -17.70
CA GLY A 391 4.38 14.55 -17.60
C GLY A 391 4.16 15.30 -16.27
N LYS A 392 3.86 16.58 -16.31
CA LYS A 392 3.50 17.41 -15.15
C LYS A 392 2.01 17.42 -14.81
N TRP A 393 1.18 16.85 -15.68
CA TRP A 393 -0.28 16.94 -15.58
C TRP A 393 -0.89 15.80 -14.80
N LYS A 394 -1.87 16.11 -13.98
CA LYS A 394 -2.81 15.14 -13.39
C LYS A 394 -4.22 15.49 -13.85
N PHE A 395 -4.92 14.50 -14.43
CA PHE A 395 -6.28 14.62 -14.93
C PHE A 395 -7.17 13.60 -14.23
N ASN A 396 -8.24 14.08 -13.60
CA ASN A 396 -9.22 13.22 -12.91
C ASN A 396 -10.58 13.32 -13.59
N ARG A 397 -11.26 12.19 -13.71
CA ARG A 397 -12.59 12.08 -14.31
C ARG A 397 -13.51 11.15 -13.52
N CYS A 398 -14.76 11.57 -13.39
CA CYS A 398 -15.87 10.78 -12.89
C CYS A 398 -17.11 11.14 -13.69
N ALA A 399 -18.01 10.16 -13.93
CA ALA A 399 -19.26 10.42 -14.64
C ALA A 399 -20.22 11.37 -13.90
N LEU A 400 -20.06 11.54 -12.60
CA LEU A 400 -20.91 12.37 -11.73
C LEU A 400 -20.36 13.78 -11.49
N ASP A 401 -19.08 14.02 -11.80
CA ASP A 401 -18.36 15.23 -11.38
C ASP A 401 -17.73 15.95 -12.59
N PRO A 402 -17.49 17.26 -12.47
CA PRO A 402 -16.65 17.97 -13.45
C PRO A 402 -15.24 17.37 -13.51
N ASP A 403 -14.63 17.38 -14.70
CA ASP A 403 -13.21 17.03 -14.84
C ASP A 403 -12.31 17.91 -13.98
N GLN A 404 -11.20 17.36 -13.53
CA GLN A 404 -10.15 18.11 -12.84
C GLN A 404 -8.83 17.99 -13.63
N LEU A 405 -8.11 19.09 -13.74
CA LEU A 405 -6.79 19.15 -14.37
C LEU A 405 -5.85 19.98 -13.48
N PHE A 406 -4.73 19.40 -13.10
CA PHE A 406 -3.72 20.07 -12.27
C PHE A 406 -2.35 20.07 -12.96
N ASP A 407 -1.60 21.17 -12.83
CA ASP A 407 -0.19 21.29 -13.21
C ASP A 407 0.66 21.11 -11.94
N LEU A 408 1.18 19.92 -11.69
CA LEU A 408 1.89 19.59 -10.45
C LEU A 408 3.30 20.20 -10.34
N GLU A 409 3.84 20.78 -11.42
CA GLU A 409 5.07 21.58 -11.34
C GLU A 409 4.78 23.00 -10.87
N ALA A 410 3.73 23.63 -11.40
CA ALA A 410 3.32 24.99 -11.04
C ALA A 410 2.53 25.03 -9.72
N ASP A 411 1.73 24.00 -9.47
CA ASP A 411 0.85 23.86 -8.30
C ASP A 411 0.95 22.44 -7.70
N PRO A 412 2.02 22.13 -6.97
CA PRO A 412 2.21 20.81 -6.37
C PRO A 412 1.19 20.46 -5.28
N HIS A 413 0.39 21.42 -4.86
CA HIS A 413 -0.65 21.25 -3.84
C HIS A 413 -2.07 21.18 -4.42
N GLU A 414 -2.21 21.17 -5.75
CA GLU A 414 -3.48 20.97 -6.46
C GLU A 414 -4.58 21.95 -6.03
N ARG A 415 -4.20 23.22 -5.83
CA ARG A 415 -5.12 24.27 -5.33
C ARG A 415 -6.06 24.78 -6.41
N VAL A 416 -5.62 24.75 -7.68
CA VAL A 416 -6.33 25.34 -8.81
C VAL A 416 -6.68 24.28 -9.85
N ASN A 417 -7.97 24.02 -10.03
CA ASN A 417 -8.45 23.19 -11.13
C ASN A 417 -8.42 23.98 -12.45
N LEU A 418 -7.60 23.54 -13.39
CA LEU A 418 -7.37 24.17 -14.70
C LEU A 418 -8.27 23.60 -15.81
N ALA A 419 -9.19 22.68 -15.49
CA ALA A 419 -9.98 21.96 -16.50
C ALA A 419 -10.85 22.88 -17.37
N ASP A 420 -11.33 24.00 -16.82
CA ASP A 420 -12.17 24.97 -17.54
C ASP A 420 -11.39 26.17 -18.08
N GLU A 421 -10.08 26.25 -17.81
CA GLU A 421 -9.25 27.36 -18.27
C GLU A 421 -8.99 27.26 -19.79
N PRO A 422 -9.30 28.32 -20.57
CA PRO A 422 -9.12 28.30 -22.03
C PRO A 422 -7.70 27.96 -22.48
N ALA A 423 -6.69 28.38 -21.74
CA ALA A 423 -5.28 28.11 -22.04
C ALA A 423 -4.90 26.62 -21.93
N HIS A 424 -5.67 25.82 -21.21
CA HIS A 424 -5.40 24.40 -20.94
C HIS A 424 -6.37 23.42 -21.64
N GLN A 425 -7.30 23.91 -22.47
CA GLN A 425 -8.29 23.07 -23.16
C GLN A 425 -7.65 22.01 -24.06
N GLY A 426 -6.55 22.33 -24.75
CA GLY A 426 -5.82 21.35 -25.58
C GLY A 426 -5.25 20.19 -24.76
N THR A 427 -4.68 20.47 -23.59
CA THR A 427 -4.17 19.47 -22.67
C THR A 427 -5.32 18.62 -22.11
N ARG A 428 -6.39 19.26 -21.66
CA ARG A 428 -7.60 18.58 -21.17
C ARG A 428 -8.16 17.62 -22.22
N MET A 429 -8.35 18.08 -23.47
CA MET A 429 -8.87 17.24 -24.56
C MET A 429 -7.97 16.04 -24.83
N THR A 430 -6.66 16.23 -24.82
CA THR A 430 -5.69 15.14 -25.03
C THR A 430 -5.80 14.08 -23.93
N LEU A 431 -5.85 14.49 -22.67
CA LEU A 431 -5.95 13.56 -21.52
C LEU A 431 -7.34 12.93 -21.44
N SER A 432 -8.40 13.65 -21.77
CA SER A 432 -9.76 13.13 -21.93
C SER A 432 -9.80 11.99 -22.96
N ALA A 433 -9.24 12.21 -24.14
CA ALA A 433 -9.19 11.18 -25.18
C ALA A 433 -8.39 9.94 -24.73
N LYS A 434 -7.28 10.12 -24.00
CA LYS A 434 -6.52 8.99 -23.42
C LYS A 434 -7.32 8.24 -22.35
N ALA A 435 -8.08 8.94 -21.52
CA ALA A 435 -8.97 8.34 -20.52
C ALA A 435 -10.10 7.55 -21.20
N GLU A 436 -10.76 8.12 -22.20
CA GLU A 436 -11.82 7.46 -22.97
C GLU A 436 -11.33 6.24 -23.77
N ALA A 437 -10.10 6.27 -24.24
CA ALA A 437 -9.49 5.12 -24.91
C ALA A 437 -9.18 3.96 -23.92
N ARG A 438 -8.97 4.28 -22.65
CA ARG A 438 -8.65 3.29 -21.61
C ARG A 438 -9.90 2.75 -20.89
N TRP A 439 -10.88 3.61 -20.60
CA TRP A 439 -12.03 3.26 -19.76
C TRP A 439 -13.37 3.54 -20.45
N ASN A 440 -14.24 2.56 -20.40
CA ASN A 440 -15.68 2.79 -20.55
C ASN A 440 -16.28 2.91 -19.15
N LEU A 441 -16.50 4.15 -18.69
CA LEU A 441 -16.96 4.41 -17.32
C LEU A 441 -18.37 3.86 -17.05
N GLU A 442 -19.24 3.78 -18.06
CA GLU A 442 -20.58 3.19 -17.90
C GLU A 442 -20.49 1.67 -17.65
N ALA A 443 -19.68 0.96 -18.43
CA ALA A 443 -19.43 -0.47 -18.23
C ALA A 443 -18.74 -0.72 -16.90
N PHE A 444 -17.77 0.11 -16.51
CA PHE A 444 -17.07 0.00 -15.24
C PHE A 444 -18.04 0.17 -14.06
N ASP A 445 -18.93 1.19 -14.07
CA ASP A 445 -19.94 1.37 -13.03
C ASP A 445 -20.90 0.19 -12.95
N ALA A 446 -21.34 -0.33 -14.10
CA ALA A 446 -22.20 -1.51 -14.14
C ALA A 446 -21.56 -2.74 -13.50
N ASP A 447 -20.25 -2.97 -13.75
CA ASP A 447 -19.51 -4.09 -13.19
C ASP A 447 -19.30 -3.93 -11.67
N VAL A 448 -18.99 -2.72 -11.18
CA VAL A 448 -18.89 -2.41 -9.75
C VAL A 448 -20.21 -2.70 -9.04
N ARG A 449 -21.32 -2.16 -9.54
CA ARG A 449 -22.66 -2.38 -8.96
C ARG A 449 -23.06 -3.86 -8.95
N LYS A 450 -22.77 -4.57 -10.03
CA LYS A 450 -23.01 -6.01 -10.12
C LYS A 450 -22.18 -6.79 -9.10
N SER A 451 -20.91 -6.42 -8.93
CA SER A 451 -20.01 -7.01 -7.93
C SER A 451 -20.53 -6.78 -6.51
N GLN A 452 -20.88 -5.54 -6.15
CA GLN A 452 -21.45 -5.20 -4.85
C GLN A 452 -22.73 -5.98 -4.57
N ALA A 453 -23.66 -6.01 -5.52
CA ALA A 453 -24.94 -6.72 -5.37
C ALA A 453 -24.77 -8.21 -5.10
N ARG A 454 -23.84 -8.88 -5.81
CA ARG A 454 -23.53 -10.30 -5.59
C ARG A 454 -22.93 -10.56 -4.20
N ARG A 455 -21.96 -9.74 -3.80
CA ARG A 455 -21.29 -9.85 -2.50
C ARG A 455 -22.25 -9.65 -1.34
N TRP A 456 -23.20 -8.72 -1.45
CA TRP A 456 -24.25 -8.55 -0.44
C TRP A 456 -25.10 -9.81 -0.25
N VAL A 457 -25.51 -10.47 -1.33
CA VAL A 457 -26.26 -11.75 -1.25
C VAL A 457 -25.45 -12.82 -0.53
N VAL A 458 -24.16 -12.95 -0.88
CA VAL A 458 -23.27 -13.94 -0.25
C VAL A 458 -23.05 -13.60 1.24
N TYR A 459 -22.78 -12.35 1.56
CA TYR A 459 -22.54 -11.91 2.94
C TYR A 459 -23.78 -12.11 3.84
N GLU A 460 -24.96 -11.73 3.35
CA GLU A 460 -26.21 -11.99 4.06
C GLU A 460 -26.46 -13.47 4.32
N ALA A 461 -26.12 -14.35 3.36
CA ALA A 461 -26.22 -15.79 3.50
C ALA A 461 -25.24 -16.34 4.53
N LEU A 462 -23.96 -15.91 4.48
CA LEU A 462 -22.92 -16.33 5.43
C LEU A 462 -23.24 -15.97 6.88
N ARG A 463 -24.00 -14.90 7.10
CA ARG A 463 -24.45 -14.46 8.44
C ARG A 463 -25.66 -15.24 8.98
N LYS A 464 -26.24 -16.15 8.21
CA LYS A 464 -27.38 -16.97 8.64
C LYS A 464 -26.88 -18.33 9.13
N GLY A 465 -27.19 -18.67 10.38
CA GLY A 465 -26.74 -19.93 10.98
C GLY A 465 -25.28 -19.88 11.46
N GLY A 466 -24.48 -20.90 11.15
CA GLY A 466 -23.07 -20.93 11.51
C GLY A 466 -22.22 -20.06 10.58
N TYR A 467 -21.53 -19.07 11.12
CA TYR A 467 -20.59 -18.27 10.37
C TYR A 467 -19.29 -19.03 10.10
N TYR A 468 -18.80 -19.03 8.85
CA TYR A 468 -17.53 -19.61 8.46
C TYR A 468 -16.60 -18.51 7.94
N PRO A 469 -15.54 -18.14 8.71
CA PRO A 469 -14.59 -17.11 8.29
C PRO A 469 -13.64 -17.65 7.22
N TRP A 470 -13.25 -16.78 6.29
CA TRP A 470 -12.15 -17.04 5.34
C TRP A 470 -10.79 -16.59 5.86
N ASP A 471 -10.75 -16.02 7.07
CA ASP A 471 -9.51 -15.50 7.65
C ASP A 471 -8.45 -16.58 7.74
N TYR A 472 -7.24 -16.23 7.32
CA TYR A 472 -6.11 -17.16 7.34
C TYR A 472 -5.69 -17.50 8.76
N GLN A 473 -5.52 -18.77 9.03
CA GLN A 473 -5.02 -19.29 10.29
C GLN A 473 -3.62 -19.86 10.07
N PRO A 474 -2.54 -19.21 10.56
CA PRO A 474 -1.20 -19.74 10.49
C PRO A 474 -1.13 -21.08 11.24
N LEU A 475 -0.74 -22.14 10.54
CA LEU A 475 -0.58 -23.45 11.17
C LEU A 475 0.73 -23.46 11.96
N LYS A 476 0.63 -23.58 13.28
CA LYS A 476 1.76 -23.77 14.20
C LYS A 476 1.62 -25.14 14.85
N ASN A 477 2.37 -26.12 14.34
CA ASN A 477 2.38 -27.45 14.93
C ASN A 477 3.35 -27.46 16.12
N ALA A 478 2.82 -27.67 17.32
CA ALA A 478 3.65 -27.71 18.53
C ALA A 478 4.70 -28.82 18.51
N SER A 479 4.48 -29.91 17.75
CA SER A 479 5.46 -31.00 17.62
C SER A 479 6.75 -30.59 16.91
N ASP A 480 6.71 -29.53 16.11
CA ASP A 480 7.85 -29.02 15.33
C ASP A 480 8.52 -27.81 15.98
N GLN A 481 8.06 -27.42 17.19
CA GLN A 481 8.54 -26.23 17.89
C GLN A 481 9.24 -26.59 19.21
N TYR A 482 10.36 -25.90 19.46
CA TYR A 482 11.14 -26.04 20.68
C TYR A 482 11.54 -27.50 20.96
N MET A 483 11.82 -27.83 22.21
CA MET A 483 12.20 -29.18 22.62
C MET A 483 10.98 -30.09 22.76
N ARG A 484 11.02 -31.29 22.14
CA ARG A 484 10.01 -32.34 22.27
C ARG A 484 10.69 -33.69 22.58
N ASN A 485 9.93 -34.65 23.09
CA ASN A 485 10.47 -35.95 23.52
C ASN A 485 11.12 -36.78 22.41
N HIS A 486 10.82 -36.51 21.14
CA HIS A 486 11.42 -37.18 19.99
C HIS A 486 12.68 -36.50 19.46
N MET A 487 13.13 -35.39 20.09
CA MET A 487 14.28 -34.60 19.68
C MET A 487 15.46 -34.82 20.63
N ASP A 488 16.68 -34.70 20.11
CA ASP A 488 17.88 -34.56 20.94
C ASP A 488 18.11 -33.05 21.22
N LEU A 489 18.20 -32.70 22.50
CA LEU A 489 18.34 -31.31 22.95
C LEU A 489 19.59 -30.64 22.37
N ASN A 490 20.72 -31.33 22.41
CA ASN A 490 22.00 -30.76 21.99
C ASN A 490 22.02 -30.51 20.47
N LEU A 491 21.49 -31.48 19.69
CA LEU A 491 21.37 -31.33 18.25
C LEU A 491 20.38 -30.24 17.87
N LEU A 492 19.28 -30.10 18.61
CA LEU A 492 18.30 -29.03 18.41
C LEU A 492 18.96 -27.66 18.66
N GLU A 493 19.60 -27.48 19.82
CA GLU A 493 20.26 -26.24 20.20
C GLU A 493 21.35 -25.85 19.20
N GLU A 494 22.17 -26.80 18.78
CA GLU A 494 23.19 -26.57 17.74
C GLU A 494 22.56 -26.15 16.41
N SER A 495 21.48 -26.82 16.01
CA SER A 495 20.78 -26.53 14.74
C SER A 495 20.14 -25.13 14.69
N LYS A 496 19.82 -24.55 15.84
CA LYS A 496 19.15 -23.24 15.96
C LYS A 496 20.11 -22.08 16.20
N ARG A 497 21.36 -22.34 16.48
CA ARG A 497 22.37 -21.28 16.70
C ARG A 497 22.70 -20.56 15.39
N PHE A 498 22.92 -19.26 15.53
CA PHE A 498 23.52 -18.44 14.49
C PHE A 498 24.45 -17.39 15.14
N PRO A 499 25.72 -17.22 14.72
CA PRO A 499 26.42 -18.14 13.81
C PRO A 499 26.54 -19.54 14.43
N ARG A 500 26.63 -20.55 13.59
CA ARG A 500 26.99 -21.90 14.07
C ARG A 500 28.42 -21.79 14.61
N GLY A 501 28.66 -22.31 15.81
CA GLY A 501 29.99 -22.36 16.39
C GLY A 501 30.98 -22.99 15.41
N GLU A 502 32.21 -22.44 15.34
CA GLU A 502 33.32 -23.00 14.60
C GLU A 502 33.73 -24.34 15.21
#